data_0bf557bf5b19b2393b63b827f924dc1a
#
_entry.id   0bf557bf5b19b2393b63b827f924dc1a
#
_cell.length_a   1.000
_cell.length_b   1.000
_cell.length_c   1.000
_cell.angle_alpha   90.00
_cell.angle_beta   90.00
_cell.angle_gamma   90.00
#
_symmetry.space_group_name_H-M   'P 1'
#
loop_
_entity.id
_entity.type
_entity.pdbx_description
1 polymer ?
#
loop_
_entity_poly.entity_id
_entity_poly.type
_entity_poly.pdbx_seq_one_letter_code
_entity_poly.pdbx_strand_id
1 'polypeptide(L)'
;MRTKDELFRAAQREIAAQRQHAVMQAETARRAAYAANPALSAADDAKMRAGLSLARTAALGGDMDAARAALEAADKAAAEAAQAAGFSEEAFAPKFRCPLCQDT
;
A
#
# COMPACT_ATOMS: atom_id res chain seq x y z
N MET A 1 33.31 -25.88 4.40
CA MET A 1 32.07 -26.47 3.85
C MET A 1 30.88 -26.00 4.68
N ARG A 2 29.87 -25.43 4.04
CA ARG A 2 28.69 -24.93 4.76
C ARG A 2 27.77 -26.08 5.17
N THR A 3 27.23 -26.04 6.39
CA THR A 3 26.22 -26.99 6.84
C THR A 3 24.88 -26.69 6.16
N LYS A 4 23.92 -27.65 6.26
CA LYS A 4 22.56 -27.44 5.75
C LYS A 4 21.91 -26.22 6.41
N ASP A 5 22.13 -26.01 7.71
CA ASP A 5 21.57 -24.88 8.45
C ASP A 5 22.13 -23.56 7.95
N GLU A 6 23.42 -23.50 7.66
CA GLU A 6 24.05 -22.30 7.10
C GLU A 6 23.51 -21.96 5.72
N LEU A 7 23.34 -22.96 4.85
CA LEU A 7 22.76 -22.79 3.53
C LEU A 7 21.31 -22.33 3.60
N PHE A 8 20.54 -22.91 4.53
CA PHE A 8 19.14 -22.53 4.74
C PHE A 8 19.02 -21.09 5.22
N ARG A 9 19.85 -20.67 6.19
CA ARG A 9 19.87 -19.30 6.68
C ARG A 9 20.28 -18.30 5.61
N ALA A 10 21.26 -18.67 4.78
CA ALA A 10 21.68 -17.83 3.65
C ALA A 10 20.54 -17.65 2.65
N ALA A 11 19.81 -18.73 2.32
CA ALA A 11 18.67 -18.66 1.42
C ALA A 11 17.54 -17.80 2.00
N GLN A 12 17.25 -17.92 3.29
CA GLN A 12 16.24 -17.09 3.95
C GLN A 12 16.60 -15.60 3.93
N ARG A 13 17.88 -15.27 4.16
CA ARG A 13 18.34 -13.87 4.09
C ARG A 13 18.20 -13.30 2.70
N GLU A 14 18.51 -14.09 1.68
CA GLU A 14 18.38 -13.69 0.29
C GLU A 14 16.92 -13.42 -0.08
N ILE A 15 16.00 -14.31 0.31
CA ILE A 15 14.57 -14.15 0.08
C ILE A 15 14.06 -12.88 0.78
N ALA A 16 14.44 -12.66 2.04
CA ALA A 16 14.06 -11.47 2.79
C ALA A 16 14.57 -10.18 2.13
N ALA A 17 15.82 -10.19 1.64
CA ALA A 17 16.39 -9.06 0.94
C ALA A 17 15.65 -8.76 -0.38
N GLN A 18 15.29 -9.77 -1.14
CA GLN A 18 14.53 -9.62 -2.39
C GLN A 18 13.14 -9.03 -2.12
N ARG A 19 12.46 -9.51 -1.07
CA ARG A 19 11.16 -9.00 -0.66
C ARG A 19 11.25 -7.53 -0.26
N GLN A 20 12.22 -7.18 0.56
CA GLN A 20 12.45 -5.81 1.00
C GLN A 20 12.73 -4.89 -0.17
N HIS A 21 13.52 -5.33 -1.14
CA HIS A 21 13.82 -4.58 -2.36
C HIS A 21 12.54 -4.30 -3.16
N ALA A 22 11.67 -5.29 -3.34
CA ALA A 22 10.40 -5.13 -4.05
C ALA A 22 9.49 -4.11 -3.36
N VAL A 23 9.40 -4.17 -2.02
CA VAL A 23 8.62 -3.21 -1.22
C VAL A 23 9.19 -1.80 -1.35
N MET A 24 10.51 -1.64 -1.26
CA MET A 24 11.17 -0.34 -1.40
C MET A 24 10.99 0.26 -2.79
N GLN A 25 11.04 -0.56 -3.84
CA GLN A 25 10.78 -0.10 -5.21
C GLN A 25 9.35 0.39 -5.37
N ALA A 26 8.37 -0.33 -4.80
CA ALA A 26 6.98 0.09 -4.84
C ALA A 26 6.75 1.42 -4.12
N GLU A 27 7.37 1.62 -2.95
CA GLU A 27 7.30 2.88 -2.22
C GLU A 27 7.94 4.04 -2.98
N THR A 28 9.09 3.81 -3.60
CA THR A 28 9.77 4.83 -4.41
C THR A 28 8.92 5.26 -5.59
N ALA A 29 8.30 4.29 -6.29
CA ALA A 29 7.39 4.58 -7.39
C ALA A 29 6.17 5.38 -6.92
N ARG A 30 5.62 5.03 -5.77
CA ARG A 30 4.48 5.73 -5.17
C ARG A 30 4.83 7.17 -4.83
N ARG A 31 5.97 7.40 -4.18
CA ARG A 31 6.43 8.76 -3.84
C ARG A 31 6.63 9.62 -5.08
N ALA A 32 7.24 9.07 -6.11
CA ALA A 32 7.45 9.78 -7.38
C ALA A 32 6.11 10.14 -8.04
N ALA A 33 5.15 9.22 -8.04
CA ALA A 33 3.81 9.46 -8.58
C ALA A 33 3.08 10.56 -7.82
N TYR A 34 3.16 10.56 -6.50
CA TYR A 34 2.51 11.56 -5.65
C TYR A 34 3.15 12.94 -5.80
N ALA A 35 4.47 12.99 -5.93
CA ALA A 35 5.17 14.25 -6.16
C ALA A 35 4.79 14.88 -7.51
N ALA A 36 4.59 14.06 -8.54
CA ALA A 36 4.19 14.51 -9.87
C ALA A 36 2.70 14.83 -9.96
N ASN A 37 1.86 14.31 -9.05
CA ASN A 37 0.40 14.43 -9.10
C ASN A 37 -0.16 14.87 -7.74
N PRO A 38 -0.14 16.17 -7.40
CA PRO A 38 -0.64 16.65 -6.10
C PRO A 38 -2.09 16.28 -5.80
N ALA A 39 -2.95 16.21 -6.83
CA ALA A 39 -4.34 15.79 -6.65
C ALA A 39 -4.47 14.34 -6.18
N LEU A 40 -3.58 13.46 -6.64
CA LEU A 40 -3.52 12.07 -6.21
C LEU A 40 -3.13 11.99 -4.73
N SER A 41 -2.12 12.74 -4.32
CA SER A 41 -1.68 12.82 -2.92
C SER A 41 -2.80 13.34 -2.01
N ALA A 42 -3.48 14.41 -2.42
CA ALA A 42 -4.58 15.00 -1.66
C ALA A 42 -5.76 14.02 -1.51
N ALA A 43 -6.10 13.28 -2.56
CA ALA A 43 -7.17 12.28 -2.52
C ALA A 43 -6.83 11.11 -1.60
N ASP A 44 -5.58 10.66 -1.62
CA ASP A 44 -5.12 9.58 -0.76
C ASP A 44 -5.09 10.00 0.72
N ASP A 45 -4.67 11.22 1.02
CA ASP A 45 -4.72 11.79 2.37
C ASP A 45 -6.15 11.90 2.88
N ALA A 46 -7.10 12.29 2.04
CA ALA A 46 -8.51 12.36 2.40
C ALA A 46 -9.07 10.97 2.71
N LYS A 47 -8.69 9.95 1.94
CA LYS A 47 -9.05 8.56 2.19
C LYS A 47 -8.52 8.08 3.55
N MET A 48 -7.27 8.39 3.86
CA MET A 48 -6.66 8.04 5.14
C MET A 48 -7.40 8.69 6.31
N ARG A 49 -7.71 9.98 6.21
CA ARG A 49 -8.46 10.70 7.25
C ARG A 49 -9.86 10.14 7.44
N ALA A 50 -10.55 9.78 6.36
CA ALA A 50 -11.87 9.17 6.44
C ALA A 50 -11.82 7.80 7.13
N GLY A 51 -10.79 6.99 6.86
CA GLY A 51 -10.56 5.72 7.53
C GLY A 51 -10.30 5.89 9.03
N LEU A 52 -9.49 6.86 9.41
CA LEU A 52 -9.21 7.19 10.81
C LEU A 52 -10.48 7.70 11.52
N SER A 53 -11.28 8.52 10.85
CA SER A 53 -12.54 9.02 11.39
C SER A 53 -13.53 7.88 11.63
N LEU A 54 -13.62 6.92 10.70
CA LEU A 54 -14.46 5.73 10.88
C LEU A 54 -14.00 4.90 12.08
N ALA A 55 -12.71 4.67 12.23
CA ALA A 55 -12.15 3.93 13.36
C ALA A 55 -12.45 4.64 14.70
N ARG A 56 -12.31 5.96 14.73
CA ARG A 56 -12.62 6.76 15.90
C ARG A 56 -14.10 6.69 16.26
N THR A 57 -14.97 6.81 15.27
CA THR A 57 -16.43 6.70 15.45
C THR A 57 -16.82 5.32 16.00
N ALA A 58 -16.18 4.25 15.48
CA ALA A 58 -16.41 2.89 15.98
C ALA A 58 -15.98 2.73 17.45
N ALA A 59 -14.88 3.38 17.85
CA ALA A 59 -14.35 3.28 19.22
C ALA A 59 -15.09 4.15 20.22
N LEU A 60 -15.46 5.39 19.82
CA LEU A 60 -16.00 6.40 20.72
C LEU A 60 -17.51 6.62 20.60
N GLY A 61 -18.13 6.01 19.60
CA GLY A 61 -19.54 6.25 19.27
C GLY A 61 -19.71 7.40 18.30
N GLY A 62 -20.82 7.44 17.63
CA GLY A 62 -21.17 8.43 16.64
C GLY A 62 -21.96 7.83 15.47
N ASP A 63 -22.11 8.59 14.40
CA ASP A 63 -22.84 8.16 13.22
C ASP A 63 -21.94 7.29 12.32
N MET A 64 -22.04 5.98 12.49
CA MET A 64 -21.28 5.01 11.71
C MET A 64 -21.66 5.02 10.23
N ASP A 65 -22.93 5.25 9.91
CA ASP A 65 -23.41 5.28 8.52
C ASP A 65 -22.82 6.48 7.78
N ALA A 66 -22.79 7.65 8.41
CA ALA A 66 -22.14 8.84 7.85
C ALA A 66 -20.64 8.65 7.68
N ALA A 67 -19.97 8.02 8.64
CA ALA A 67 -18.54 7.75 8.57
C ALA A 67 -18.20 6.77 7.45
N ARG A 68 -19.00 5.72 7.25
CA ARG A 68 -18.84 4.76 6.15
C ARG A 68 -19.07 5.42 4.80
N ALA A 69 -20.11 6.25 4.69
CA ALA A 69 -20.39 6.98 3.45
C ALA A 69 -19.25 7.91 3.08
N ALA A 70 -18.66 8.60 4.07
CA ALA A 70 -17.50 9.45 3.85
C ALA A 70 -16.28 8.66 3.37
N LEU A 71 -16.04 7.48 3.92
CA LEU A 71 -14.94 6.61 3.50
C LEU A 71 -15.16 6.11 2.07
N GLU A 72 -16.36 5.67 1.74
CA GLU A 72 -16.70 5.23 0.38
C GLU A 72 -16.51 6.34 -0.64
N ALA A 73 -16.93 7.56 -0.32
CA ALA A 73 -16.73 8.72 -1.18
C ALA A 73 -15.25 9.05 -1.36
N ALA A 74 -14.46 8.96 -0.28
CA ALA A 74 -13.01 9.19 -0.34
C ALA A 74 -12.29 8.11 -1.14
N ASP A 75 -12.68 6.83 -0.98
CA ASP A 75 -12.15 5.72 -1.77
C ASP A 75 -12.41 5.93 -3.27
N LYS A 76 -13.62 6.31 -3.62
CA LYS A 76 -14.00 6.57 -5.00
C LYS A 76 -13.21 7.73 -5.58
N ALA A 77 -13.08 8.82 -4.84
CA ALA A 77 -12.30 9.98 -5.27
C ALA A 77 -10.82 9.62 -5.47
N ALA A 78 -10.25 8.79 -4.59
CA ALA A 78 -8.87 8.33 -4.71
C ALA A 78 -8.68 7.45 -5.96
N ALA A 79 -9.62 6.54 -6.23
CA ALA A 79 -9.59 5.71 -7.44
C ALA A 79 -9.71 6.54 -8.72
N GLU A 80 -10.57 7.53 -8.74
CA GLU A 80 -10.72 8.44 -9.87
C GLU A 80 -9.47 9.30 -10.09
N ALA A 81 -8.85 9.78 -9.01
CA ALA A 81 -7.59 10.52 -9.09
C ALA A 81 -6.45 9.66 -9.64
N ALA A 82 -6.37 8.41 -9.23
CA ALA A 82 -5.38 7.46 -9.74
C ALA A 82 -5.59 7.17 -11.22
N GLN A 83 -6.83 6.96 -11.66
CA GLN A 83 -7.16 6.77 -13.07
C GLN A 83 -6.81 8.00 -13.91
N ALA A 84 -7.13 9.19 -13.42
CA ALA A 84 -6.81 10.43 -14.12
C ALA A 84 -5.30 10.64 -14.26
N ALA A 85 -4.52 10.16 -13.29
CA ALA A 85 -3.06 10.21 -13.33
C ALA A 85 -2.44 9.06 -14.15
N GLY A 86 -3.24 8.10 -14.61
CA GLY A 86 -2.77 6.95 -15.39
C GLY A 86 -2.25 5.79 -14.55
N PHE A 87 -2.59 5.73 -13.27
CA PHE A 87 -2.20 4.65 -12.38
C PHE A 87 -3.37 3.73 -12.04
N SER A 88 -3.10 2.42 -11.90
CA SER A 88 -4.02 1.46 -11.32
C SER A 88 -3.59 1.16 -9.88
N GLU A 89 -4.47 0.54 -9.09
CA GLU A 89 -4.12 0.10 -7.73
C GLU A 89 -2.89 -0.82 -7.72
N GLU A 90 -2.74 -1.63 -8.75
CA GLU A 90 -1.62 -2.56 -8.89
C GLU A 90 -0.28 -1.87 -9.15
N ALA A 91 -0.29 -0.62 -9.63
CA ALA A 91 0.92 0.13 -9.95
C ALA A 91 1.81 0.34 -8.71
N PHE A 92 1.23 0.38 -7.51
CA PHE A 92 1.95 0.60 -6.25
C PHE A 92 2.11 -0.68 -5.43
N ALA A 93 1.64 -1.81 -5.93
CA ALA A 93 1.81 -3.09 -5.26
C ALA A 93 3.26 -3.57 -5.42
N PRO A 94 3.87 -4.15 -4.37
CA PRO A 94 5.19 -4.74 -4.50
C PRO A 94 5.21 -5.85 -5.54
N LYS A 95 6.23 -5.85 -6.41
CA LYS A 95 6.41 -6.88 -7.44
C LYS A 95 7.41 -7.90 -6.93
N PHE A 96 6.89 -9.02 -6.45
CA PHE A 96 7.71 -10.12 -5.95
C PHE A 96 8.16 -11.02 -7.11
N ARG A 97 9.33 -11.64 -6.96
CA ARG A 97 9.84 -12.61 -7.94
C ARG A 97 8.95 -13.85 -8.02
N CYS A 98 8.41 -14.27 -6.89
CA CYS A 98 7.44 -15.37 -6.81
C CYS A 98 6.08 -14.82 -6.39
N PRO A 99 5.11 -14.65 -7.31
CA PRO A 99 3.80 -14.11 -6.94
C PRO A 99 3.02 -14.99 -5.96
N LEU A 100 3.27 -16.30 -5.96
CA LEU A 100 2.54 -17.24 -5.09
C LEU A 100 3.05 -17.21 -3.65
N CYS A 101 4.36 -17.08 -3.46
CA CYS A 101 4.97 -17.08 -2.12
C CYS A 101 5.33 -15.67 -1.63
N GLN A 102 5.22 -14.66 -2.47
CA GLN A 102 5.58 -13.27 -2.16
C GLN A 102 7.01 -13.14 -1.63
N ASP A 103 7.94 -13.92 -2.21
CA ASP A 103 9.35 -14.00 -1.83
C ASP A 103 9.57 -14.35 -0.35
N THR A 104 8.74 -15.21 0.18
CA THR A 104 8.86 -15.71 1.57
C THR A 104 9.43 -17.12 1.66
#